data_05d6fc3fc47e1956ad697dea365209fa
#
_entry.id   05d6fc3fc47e1956ad697dea365209fa
#
_cell.length_a   1.000
_cell.length_b   1.000
_cell.length_c   1.000
_cell.angle_alpha   90.00
_cell.angle_beta   90.00
_cell.angle_gamma   90.00
#
_symmetry.space_group_name_H-M   'P 1'
#
loop_
_entity.id
_entity.type
_entity.pdbx_description
1 polymer ?
#
loop_
_entity_poly.entity_id
_entity_poly.type
_entity_poly.pdbx_seq_one_letter_code
_entity_poly.pdbx_strand_id
1 'polypeptide(L)'
;FQIGFDYFGRTSTPKQTDIAQDVFLKLYDNQYLEEHTMRQLYCGTCERFLADRYVNGICPKCDYDDARGDQCDKCGQLLDAIELKEPKCKLCKGTPQERESKHMFLRIDTLQPQTEAWVSEMSKKGHWSSNGTFITESWFKEGLRPFSLSRDLKWGVPVPLKGYEDKVLYVWFDAPIGYPSITANYTSDWEKWWKNPEQVRLFQFMGKDNVRFHTVIFPSCLIGTKDKWTLLHHINTAEYLQYEGGKFSKSRNIG
;
A
#
# COMPACT_ATOMS: atom_id res chain seq x y z
N PHE A 1 -0.70 -28.09 -1.42
CA PHE A 1 -0.90 -27.44 -2.73
C PHE A 1 0.22 -27.75 -3.73
N GLN A 2 1.28 -28.48 -3.32
CA GLN A 2 2.43 -28.86 -4.14
C GLN A 2 3.09 -27.64 -4.86
N ILE A 3 3.18 -26.50 -4.17
CA ILE A 3 3.83 -25.29 -4.66
C ILE A 3 5.30 -25.33 -4.26
N GLY A 4 6.21 -25.29 -5.25
CA GLY A 4 7.64 -25.12 -5.04
C GLY A 4 8.00 -23.64 -5.16
N PHE A 5 8.78 -23.12 -4.21
CA PHE A 5 9.34 -21.76 -4.27
C PHE A 5 10.86 -21.85 -4.40
N ASP A 6 11.44 -21.05 -5.28
CA ASP A 6 12.89 -20.87 -5.32
C ASP A 6 13.40 -20.18 -4.06
N TYR A 7 12.63 -19.22 -3.57
CA TYR A 7 12.93 -18.50 -2.34
C TYR A 7 11.66 -17.97 -1.67
N PHE A 8 11.57 -18.12 -0.34
CA PHE A 8 10.51 -17.55 0.48
C PHE A 8 11.12 -16.57 1.48
N GLY A 9 10.85 -15.28 1.31
CA GLY A 9 11.45 -14.22 2.10
C GLY A 9 10.46 -13.40 2.92
N ARG A 10 11.01 -12.44 3.65
CA ARG A 10 10.27 -11.44 4.45
C ARG A 10 10.81 -10.05 4.17
N THR A 11 10.00 -9.03 4.45
CA THR A 11 10.35 -7.62 4.27
C THR A 11 11.04 -6.99 5.49
N SER A 12 11.13 -7.70 6.64
CA SER A 12 11.83 -7.21 7.84
C SER A 12 13.34 -7.41 7.72
N THR A 13 13.97 -6.84 6.70
CA THR A 13 15.39 -7.01 6.39
C THR A 13 16.06 -5.69 6.04
N PRO A 14 17.40 -5.57 6.21
CA PRO A 14 18.14 -4.39 5.76
C PRO A 14 17.93 -4.08 4.27
N LYS A 15 17.87 -5.09 3.40
CA LYS A 15 17.65 -4.91 1.96
C LYS A 15 16.31 -4.24 1.65
N GLN A 16 15.27 -4.52 2.44
CA GLN A 16 13.99 -3.81 2.32
C GLN A 16 14.17 -2.32 2.64
N THR A 17 14.86 -2.03 3.74
CA THR A 17 15.14 -0.64 4.13
C THR A 17 15.92 0.09 3.05
N ASP A 18 17.02 -0.50 2.57
CA ASP A 18 17.89 0.11 1.57
C ASP A 18 17.13 0.45 0.29
N ILE A 19 16.37 -0.52 -0.27
CA ILE A 19 15.65 -0.32 -1.53
C ILE A 19 14.45 0.62 -1.36
N ALA A 20 13.72 0.52 -0.24
CA ALA A 20 12.58 1.40 0.00
C ALA A 20 13.01 2.86 0.18
N GLN A 21 14.12 3.08 0.88
CA GLN A 21 14.70 4.41 1.06
C GLN A 21 15.29 4.96 -0.26
N ASP A 22 15.93 4.14 -1.09
CA ASP A 22 16.40 4.54 -2.42
C ASP A 22 15.25 5.00 -3.33
N VAL A 23 14.16 4.22 -3.38
CA VAL A 23 12.97 4.60 -4.16
C VAL A 23 12.36 5.90 -3.62
N PHE A 24 12.25 6.04 -2.30
CA PHE A 24 11.72 7.25 -1.66
C PHE A 24 12.57 8.48 -1.99
N LEU A 25 13.89 8.40 -1.85
CA LEU A 25 14.81 9.52 -2.12
C LEU A 25 14.75 9.93 -3.60
N LYS A 26 14.70 8.99 -4.53
CA LYS A 26 14.53 9.28 -5.96
C LYS A 26 13.21 9.98 -6.27
N LEU A 27 12.12 9.58 -5.62
CA LEU A 27 10.84 10.29 -5.74
C LEU A 27 10.93 11.72 -5.19
N TYR A 28 11.63 11.90 -4.07
CA TYR A 28 11.89 13.22 -3.48
C TYR A 28 12.72 14.10 -4.41
N ASP A 29 13.85 13.62 -4.89
CA ASP A 29 14.75 14.35 -5.80
C ASP A 29 14.07 14.69 -7.14
N ASN A 30 13.18 13.82 -7.62
CA ASN A 30 12.39 14.03 -8.82
C ASN A 30 11.14 14.91 -8.59
N GLN A 31 10.96 15.48 -7.38
CA GLN A 31 9.89 16.41 -7.01
C GLN A 31 8.47 15.79 -7.06
N TYR A 32 8.37 14.49 -6.83
CA TYR A 32 7.08 13.80 -6.70
C TYR A 32 6.61 13.69 -5.25
N LEU A 33 7.37 14.20 -4.28
CA LEU A 33 6.96 14.24 -2.88
C LEU A 33 6.75 15.68 -2.44
N GLU A 34 5.71 15.89 -1.61
CA GLU A 34 5.39 17.18 -0.99
C GLU A 34 5.03 17.00 0.49
N GLU A 35 5.31 18.01 1.30
CA GLU A 35 4.97 18.01 2.73
C GLU A 35 3.56 18.55 2.93
N HIS A 36 2.73 17.80 3.66
CA HIS A 36 1.43 18.29 4.14
C HIS A 36 1.24 17.95 5.61
N THR A 37 0.48 18.81 6.30
CA THR A 37 -0.03 18.54 7.63
C THR A 37 -1.35 17.77 7.51
N MET A 38 -1.46 16.65 8.23
CA MET A 38 -2.70 15.90 8.33
C MET A 38 -3.10 15.69 9.78
N ARG A 39 -4.40 15.54 10.03
CA ARG A 39 -4.92 15.17 11.35
C ARG A 39 -4.94 13.65 11.48
N GLN A 40 -4.54 13.15 12.63
CA GLN A 40 -4.54 11.73 12.96
C GLN A 40 -5.04 11.53 14.39
N LEU A 41 -5.50 10.33 14.69
CA LEU A 41 -5.93 9.97 16.03
C LEU A 41 -4.73 9.60 16.91
N TYR A 42 -4.59 10.31 18.02
CA TYR A 42 -3.58 10.08 19.06
C TYR A 42 -4.24 9.55 20.34
N CYS A 43 -3.74 8.46 20.86
CA CYS A 43 -4.18 7.93 22.15
C CYS A 43 -3.29 8.45 23.28
N GLY A 44 -3.85 9.30 24.16
CA GLY A 44 -3.10 9.85 25.31
C GLY A 44 -2.69 8.79 26.32
N THR A 45 -3.51 7.74 26.52
CA THR A 45 -3.19 6.63 27.44
C THR A 45 -2.08 5.73 26.90
N CYS A 46 -2.03 5.50 25.58
CA CYS A 46 -0.99 4.68 24.95
C CYS A 46 0.21 5.51 24.48
N GLU A 47 0.15 6.85 24.63
CA GLU A 47 1.16 7.82 24.23
C GLU A 47 1.67 7.62 22.80
N ARG A 48 0.71 7.40 21.85
CA ARG A 48 1.05 7.18 20.44
C ARG A 48 -0.06 7.59 19.49
N PHE A 49 0.33 7.91 18.26
CA PHE A 49 -0.58 7.91 17.14
C PHE A 49 -1.06 6.48 16.86
N LEU A 50 -2.31 6.36 16.45
CA LEU A 50 -2.94 5.07 16.18
C LEU A 50 -2.89 4.76 14.69
N ALA A 51 -2.32 3.60 14.35
CA ALA A 51 -2.54 3.04 13.01
C ALA A 51 -4.03 2.69 12.85
N ASP A 52 -4.55 2.81 11.64
CA ASP A 52 -5.97 2.64 11.32
C ASP A 52 -6.57 1.35 11.90
N ARG A 53 -5.82 0.25 11.84
CA ARG A 53 -6.23 -1.05 12.42
C ARG A 53 -6.36 -1.07 13.95
N TYR A 54 -5.85 -0.06 14.64
CA TYR A 54 -5.93 0.10 16.10
C TYR A 54 -7.01 1.07 16.54
N VAL A 55 -7.85 1.51 15.62
CA VAL A 55 -9.04 2.31 15.88
C VAL A 55 -10.27 1.52 15.51
N ASN A 56 -11.22 1.44 16.41
CA ASN A 56 -12.58 0.93 16.15
C ASN A 56 -13.57 2.05 16.44
N GLY A 57 -14.72 2.02 15.76
CA GLY A 57 -15.80 2.97 15.99
C GLY A 57 -17.00 2.66 15.12
N ILE A 58 -17.97 3.56 15.09
CA ILE A 58 -19.18 3.39 14.30
C ILE A 58 -18.91 3.85 12.85
N CYS A 59 -19.25 3.01 11.88
CA CYS A 59 -19.11 3.34 10.47
C CYS A 59 -20.01 4.52 10.09
N PRO A 60 -19.48 5.60 9.49
CA PRO A 60 -20.30 6.75 9.11
C PRO A 60 -21.26 6.45 7.95
N LYS A 61 -21.07 5.34 7.22
CA LYS A 61 -21.86 4.98 6.02
C LYS A 61 -23.00 4.00 6.30
N CYS A 62 -22.82 3.06 7.23
CA CYS A 62 -23.81 1.99 7.49
C CYS A 62 -24.13 1.78 8.96
N ASP A 63 -23.63 2.64 9.84
CA ASP A 63 -23.82 2.63 11.30
C ASP A 63 -23.44 1.30 11.99
N TYR A 64 -22.54 0.53 11.36
CA TYR A 64 -21.97 -0.65 11.98
C TYR A 64 -21.05 -0.22 13.15
N ASP A 65 -21.28 -0.78 14.34
CA ASP A 65 -20.72 -0.34 15.62
C ASP A 65 -19.28 -0.83 15.91
N ASP A 66 -18.75 -1.73 15.09
CA ASP A 66 -17.37 -2.27 15.22
C ASP A 66 -16.57 -2.11 13.92
N ALA A 67 -16.71 -0.96 13.25
CA ALA A 67 -15.93 -0.67 12.05
C ALA A 67 -14.49 -0.33 12.40
N ARG A 68 -13.55 -0.83 11.58
CA ARG A 68 -12.12 -0.47 11.71
C ARG A 68 -11.82 0.81 10.97
N GLY A 69 -10.75 1.49 11.40
CA GLY A 69 -10.34 2.77 10.84
C GLY A 69 -9.90 2.74 9.37
N ASP A 70 -9.55 1.57 8.83
CA ASP A 70 -9.13 1.39 7.43
C ASP A 70 -10.25 0.94 6.49
N GLN A 71 -11.18 0.13 7.01
CA GLN A 71 -12.28 -0.42 6.21
C GLN A 71 -13.40 -0.93 7.11
N CYS A 72 -14.63 -0.65 6.75
CA CYS A 72 -15.79 -1.24 7.41
C CYS A 72 -15.96 -2.69 7.00
N ASP A 73 -15.91 -3.60 7.95
CA ASP A 73 -16.06 -5.04 7.71
C ASP A 73 -17.49 -5.43 7.24
N LYS A 74 -18.52 -4.61 7.54
CA LYS A 74 -19.91 -4.89 7.17
C LYS A 74 -20.22 -4.43 5.74
N CYS A 75 -19.94 -3.18 5.40
CA CYS A 75 -20.26 -2.63 4.08
C CYS A 75 -19.09 -2.60 3.10
N GLY A 76 -17.86 -2.95 3.55
CA GLY A 76 -16.66 -2.97 2.71
C GLY A 76 -16.11 -1.59 2.33
N GLN A 77 -16.73 -0.50 2.80
CA GLN A 77 -16.29 0.86 2.48
C GLN A 77 -14.92 1.14 3.09
N LEU A 78 -14.03 1.70 2.30
CA LEU A 78 -12.77 2.27 2.81
C LEU A 78 -13.09 3.49 3.67
N LEU A 79 -12.39 3.61 4.79
CA LEU A 79 -12.57 4.66 5.78
C LEU A 79 -11.23 5.31 6.10
N ASP A 80 -11.28 6.56 6.54
CA ASP A 80 -10.22 7.16 7.33
C ASP A 80 -10.61 7.01 8.81
N ALA A 81 -9.66 6.69 9.69
CA ALA A 81 -9.92 6.48 11.11
C ALA A 81 -10.56 7.69 11.80
N ILE A 82 -10.28 8.92 11.31
CA ILE A 82 -10.88 10.15 11.83
C ILE A 82 -12.37 10.32 11.46
N GLU A 83 -12.86 9.61 10.43
CA GLU A 83 -14.25 9.66 10.01
C GLU A 83 -15.18 8.79 10.86
N LEU A 84 -14.59 7.87 11.63
CA LEU A 84 -15.38 7.00 12.51
C LEU A 84 -16.12 7.83 13.55
N LYS A 85 -17.40 7.53 13.76
CA LYS A 85 -18.16 8.05 14.90
C LYS A 85 -17.71 7.33 16.17
N GLU A 86 -17.54 8.04 17.28
CA GLU A 86 -17.12 7.51 18.58
C GLU A 86 -15.85 6.63 18.49
N PRO A 87 -14.74 7.13 17.93
CA PRO A 87 -13.54 6.33 17.77
C PRO A 87 -12.97 5.90 19.13
N LYS A 88 -12.52 4.65 19.21
CA LYS A 88 -11.91 4.05 20.41
C LYS A 88 -10.57 3.41 20.06
N CYS A 89 -9.59 3.61 20.91
CA CYS A 89 -8.33 2.90 20.84
C CYS A 89 -8.55 1.42 21.11
N LYS A 90 -8.21 0.55 20.17
CA LYS A 90 -8.38 -0.89 20.30
C LYS A 90 -7.58 -1.50 21.45
N LEU A 91 -6.47 -0.87 21.83
CA LEU A 91 -5.55 -1.36 22.87
C LEU A 91 -6.05 -1.06 24.29
N CYS A 92 -6.38 0.20 24.58
CA CYS A 92 -6.77 0.64 25.93
C CYS A 92 -8.27 0.98 26.06
N LYS A 93 -9.04 0.93 24.96
CA LYS A 93 -10.46 1.30 24.87
C LYS A 93 -10.75 2.79 25.15
N GLY A 94 -9.73 3.60 25.41
CA GLY A 94 -9.87 5.05 25.62
C GLY A 94 -10.24 5.77 24.32
N THR A 95 -10.83 6.97 24.47
CA THR A 95 -11.15 7.84 23.32
C THR A 95 -9.89 8.55 22.86
N PRO A 96 -9.46 8.39 21.60
CA PRO A 96 -8.33 9.12 21.07
C PRO A 96 -8.69 10.57 20.78
N GLN A 97 -7.67 11.41 20.67
CA GLN A 97 -7.78 12.83 20.31
C GLN A 97 -7.20 13.04 18.92
N GLU A 98 -7.77 13.96 18.16
CA GLU A 98 -7.15 14.42 16.92
C GLU A 98 -5.91 15.26 17.22
N ARG A 99 -4.81 14.98 16.52
CA ARG A 99 -3.59 15.79 16.53
C ARG A 99 -3.06 15.97 15.12
N GLU A 100 -2.46 17.12 14.86
CA GLU A 100 -1.80 17.41 13.60
C GLU A 100 -0.39 16.82 13.60
N SER A 101 0.00 16.29 12.46
CA SER A 101 1.34 15.82 12.17
C SER A 101 1.70 16.08 10.72
N LYS A 102 2.98 16.40 10.47
CA LYS A 102 3.51 16.64 9.13
C LYS A 102 3.94 15.34 8.48
N HIS A 103 3.55 15.15 7.24
CA HIS A 103 3.83 13.94 6.48
C HIS A 103 4.27 14.23 5.06
N MET A 104 5.06 13.31 4.49
CA MET A 104 5.39 13.33 3.07
C MET A 104 4.29 12.65 2.28
N PHE A 105 3.80 13.31 1.24
CA PHE A 105 2.76 12.84 0.34
C PHE A 105 3.34 12.57 -1.05
N LEU A 106 2.97 11.46 -1.64
CA LEU A 106 3.26 11.16 -3.04
C LEU A 106 2.24 11.87 -3.93
N ARG A 107 2.73 12.67 -4.84
CA ARG A 107 1.95 13.32 -5.90
C ARG A 107 1.66 12.33 -7.03
N ILE A 108 0.94 11.29 -6.71
CA ILE A 108 0.59 10.23 -7.66
C ILE A 108 -0.32 10.75 -8.78
N ASP A 109 -1.05 11.84 -8.53
CA ASP A 109 -1.83 12.58 -9.52
C ASP A 109 -0.97 13.06 -10.68
N THR A 110 0.24 13.55 -10.42
CA THR A 110 1.18 14.00 -11.45
C THR A 110 1.82 12.84 -12.23
N LEU A 111 1.83 11.65 -11.63
CA LEU A 111 2.31 10.42 -12.26
C LEU A 111 1.22 9.67 -13.04
N GLN A 112 -0.07 10.03 -12.82
CA GLN A 112 -1.20 9.34 -13.46
C GLN A 112 -1.07 9.23 -14.97
N PRO A 113 -0.77 10.30 -15.75
CA PRO A 113 -0.70 10.18 -17.21
C PRO A 113 0.31 9.13 -17.69
N GLN A 114 1.48 9.06 -17.04
CA GLN A 114 2.53 8.11 -17.40
C GLN A 114 2.14 6.68 -17.01
N THR A 115 1.58 6.51 -15.82
CA THR A 115 1.14 5.20 -15.32
C THR A 115 -0.02 4.67 -16.14
N GLU A 116 -0.99 5.51 -16.48
CA GLU A 116 -2.17 5.15 -17.28
C GLU A 116 -1.77 4.76 -18.72
N ALA A 117 -0.84 5.49 -19.34
CA ALA A 117 -0.30 5.14 -20.64
C ALA A 117 0.38 3.75 -20.62
N TRP A 118 1.20 3.50 -19.61
CA TRP A 118 1.83 2.19 -19.41
C TRP A 118 0.79 1.08 -19.17
N VAL A 119 -0.22 1.29 -18.32
CA VAL A 119 -1.30 0.32 -18.08
C VAL A 119 -2.08 0.03 -19.35
N SER A 120 -2.43 1.06 -20.13
CA SER A 120 -3.20 0.90 -21.39
C SER A 120 -2.49 0.01 -22.42
N GLU A 121 -1.17 0.06 -22.48
CA GLU A 121 -0.36 -0.82 -23.30
C GLU A 121 -0.23 -2.21 -22.67
N MET A 122 0.19 -2.26 -21.39
CA MET A 122 0.61 -3.50 -20.76
C MET A 122 -0.55 -4.42 -20.40
N SER A 123 -1.73 -3.89 -20.05
CA SER A 123 -2.93 -4.70 -19.76
C SER A 123 -3.33 -5.58 -20.96
N LYS A 124 -3.17 -5.06 -22.18
CA LYS A 124 -3.44 -5.78 -23.42
C LYS A 124 -2.32 -6.77 -23.76
N LYS A 125 -1.07 -6.28 -23.76
CA LYS A 125 0.13 -7.06 -24.10
C LYS A 125 0.38 -8.21 -23.11
N GLY A 126 0.12 -7.96 -21.84
CA GLY A 126 0.29 -8.92 -20.75
C GLY A 126 -0.93 -9.80 -20.50
N HIS A 127 -2.05 -9.60 -21.20
CA HIS A 127 -3.30 -10.34 -21.02
C HIS A 127 -3.77 -10.34 -19.54
N TRP A 128 -3.93 -9.16 -18.96
CA TRP A 128 -4.38 -9.04 -17.57
C TRP A 128 -5.79 -9.62 -17.40
N SER A 129 -6.07 -10.16 -16.21
CA SER A 129 -7.43 -10.64 -15.89
C SER A 129 -8.45 -9.48 -15.99
N SER A 130 -9.66 -9.80 -16.44
CA SER A 130 -10.71 -8.80 -16.69
C SER A 130 -11.06 -7.98 -15.44
N ASN A 131 -11.15 -8.64 -14.27
CA ASN A 131 -11.41 -7.95 -12.99
C ASN A 131 -10.21 -7.09 -12.57
N GLY A 132 -8.98 -7.54 -12.83
CA GLY A 132 -7.77 -6.72 -12.57
C GLY A 132 -7.76 -5.46 -13.42
N THR A 133 -8.06 -5.58 -14.72
CA THR A 133 -8.18 -4.44 -15.64
C THR A 133 -9.28 -3.48 -15.21
N PHE A 134 -10.49 -3.99 -14.93
CA PHE A 134 -11.63 -3.18 -14.52
C PHE A 134 -11.35 -2.38 -13.23
N ILE A 135 -10.76 -3.01 -12.21
CA ILE A 135 -10.41 -2.33 -10.95
C ILE A 135 -9.39 -1.22 -11.21
N THR A 136 -8.39 -1.48 -12.03
CA THR A 136 -7.34 -0.51 -12.37
C THR A 136 -7.92 0.71 -13.11
N GLU A 137 -8.74 0.49 -14.13
CA GLU A 137 -9.39 1.55 -14.90
C GLU A 137 -10.34 2.40 -14.04
N SER A 138 -11.06 1.77 -13.11
CA SER A 138 -11.93 2.48 -12.17
C SER A 138 -11.16 3.50 -11.33
N TRP A 139 -9.95 3.15 -10.88
CA TRP A 139 -9.08 4.06 -10.13
C TRP A 139 -8.63 5.27 -10.93
N PHE A 140 -8.22 5.07 -12.18
CA PHE A 140 -7.85 6.20 -13.05
C PHE A 140 -9.04 7.09 -13.39
N LYS A 141 -10.22 6.51 -13.60
CA LYS A 141 -11.45 7.24 -13.89
C LYS A 141 -11.89 8.15 -12.74
N GLU A 142 -11.66 7.73 -11.50
CA GLU A 142 -11.91 8.56 -10.30
C GLU A 142 -10.88 9.69 -10.16
N GLY A 143 -9.74 9.58 -10.82
CA GLY A 143 -8.59 10.46 -10.67
C GLY A 143 -7.77 10.16 -9.43
N LEU A 144 -6.47 9.99 -9.61
CA LEU A 144 -5.56 9.71 -8.50
C LEU A 144 -5.36 10.97 -7.65
N ARG A 145 -5.25 10.77 -6.34
CA ARG A 145 -5.05 11.87 -5.37
C ARG A 145 -3.78 11.62 -4.57
N PRO A 146 -3.03 12.69 -4.23
CA PRO A 146 -1.88 12.56 -3.34
C PRO A 146 -2.23 11.78 -2.07
N PHE A 147 -1.33 10.91 -1.65
CA PHE A 147 -1.52 10.14 -0.41
C PHE A 147 -0.24 10.12 0.42
N SER A 148 -0.40 10.05 1.74
CA SER A 148 0.72 10.10 2.66
C SER A 148 1.57 8.84 2.59
N LEU A 149 2.89 9.02 2.41
CA LEU A 149 3.91 7.97 2.43
C LEU A 149 4.52 7.72 3.80
N SER A 150 4.24 8.55 4.79
CA SER A 150 4.82 8.43 6.13
C SER A 150 3.76 8.22 7.21
N ARG A 151 4.16 7.67 8.34
CA ARG A 151 3.30 7.45 9.51
C ARG A 151 4.09 7.68 10.80
N ASP A 152 3.40 8.20 11.82
CA ASP A 152 3.92 8.35 13.18
C ASP A 152 3.86 7.01 13.92
N LEU A 153 4.70 6.08 13.53
CA LEU A 153 4.79 4.73 14.11
C LEU A 153 6.22 4.43 14.52
N LYS A 154 6.38 3.62 15.57
CA LYS A 154 7.70 3.24 16.09
C LYS A 154 8.37 2.10 15.32
N TRP A 155 7.62 1.35 14.50
CA TRP A 155 8.12 0.21 13.75
C TRP A 155 7.77 0.34 12.28
N GLY A 156 8.76 0.14 11.44
CA GLY A 156 8.68 0.22 9.99
C GLY A 156 10.01 0.64 9.39
N VAL A 157 10.04 0.88 8.09
CA VAL A 157 11.20 1.45 7.40
C VAL A 157 11.30 2.94 7.76
N PRO A 158 12.41 3.44 8.34
CA PRO A 158 12.54 4.85 8.70
C PRO A 158 12.46 5.76 7.47
N VAL A 159 11.81 6.92 7.61
CA VAL A 159 11.81 7.95 6.56
C VAL A 159 13.23 8.56 6.45
N PRO A 160 13.87 8.56 5.28
CA PRO A 160 15.27 8.98 5.14
C PRO A 160 15.41 10.51 4.93
N LEU A 161 14.67 11.31 5.72
CA LEU A 161 14.73 12.77 5.64
C LEU A 161 14.96 13.39 7.02
N LYS A 162 15.76 14.47 7.04
CA LYS A 162 15.97 15.28 8.25
C LYS A 162 14.64 15.90 8.71
N GLY A 163 14.33 15.78 9.98
CA GLY A 163 13.06 16.23 10.58
C GLY A 163 11.93 15.20 10.51
N TYR A 164 12.23 13.96 10.05
CA TYR A 164 11.31 12.83 9.97
C TYR A 164 11.83 11.59 10.72
N GLU A 165 12.78 11.76 11.62
CA GLU A 165 13.50 10.68 12.31
C GLU A 165 12.57 9.80 13.18
N ASP A 166 11.44 10.35 13.60
CA ASP A 166 10.41 9.68 14.40
C ASP A 166 9.30 9.02 13.55
N LYS A 167 9.45 9.06 12.23
CA LYS A 167 8.46 8.54 11.28
C LYS A 167 8.97 7.36 10.47
N VAL A 168 8.03 6.53 10.05
CA VAL A 168 8.30 5.39 9.17
C VAL A 168 7.53 5.51 7.87
N LEU A 169 7.97 4.80 6.84
CA LEU A 169 7.27 4.69 5.58
C LEU A 169 5.94 3.93 5.78
N TYR A 170 4.92 4.35 5.06
CA TYR A 170 3.61 3.73 5.10
C TYR A 170 3.59 2.42 4.30
N VAL A 171 2.95 1.41 4.86
CA VAL A 171 2.91 0.06 4.28
C VAL A 171 2.39 0.00 2.84
N TRP A 172 1.55 0.92 2.43
CA TRP A 172 1.06 0.99 1.04
C TRP A 172 2.18 1.32 0.04
N PHE A 173 3.21 1.99 0.51
CA PHE A 173 4.40 2.30 -0.29
C PHE A 173 5.45 1.19 -0.20
N ASP A 174 5.82 0.76 1.00
CA ASP A 174 6.98 -0.11 1.19
C ASP A 174 6.67 -1.61 1.00
N ALA A 175 5.41 -2.04 1.17
CA ALA A 175 5.06 -3.45 1.04
C ALA A 175 5.32 -4.03 -0.37
N PRO A 176 4.94 -3.39 -1.49
CA PRO A 176 5.26 -3.90 -2.83
C PRO A 176 6.76 -3.88 -3.14
N ILE A 177 7.55 -3.02 -2.48
CA ILE A 177 9.02 -3.04 -2.58
C ILE A 177 9.60 -4.33 -1.98
N GLY A 178 8.79 -5.08 -1.25
CA GLY A 178 9.11 -6.44 -0.82
C GLY A 178 9.52 -7.38 -1.95
N TYR A 179 8.96 -7.24 -3.14
CA TYR A 179 9.33 -8.10 -4.26
C TYR A 179 10.80 -7.95 -4.66
N PRO A 180 11.31 -6.75 -5.01
CA PRO A 180 12.74 -6.58 -5.29
C PRO A 180 13.62 -6.86 -4.07
N SER A 181 13.21 -6.50 -2.86
CA SER A 181 14.03 -6.72 -1.66
C SER A 181 14.16 -8.21 -1.30
N ILE A 182 13.11 -9.01 -1.50
CA ILE A 182 13.16 -10.45 -1.30
C ILE A 182 14.09 -11.09 -2.34
N THR A 183 14.06 -10.63 -3.60
CA THR A 183 15.01 -11.07 -4.62
C THR A 183 16.44 -10.68 -4.23
N ALA A 184 16.66 -9.46 -3.69
CA ALA A 184 17.96 -9.00 -3.24
C ALA A 184 18.50 -9.77 -2.01
N ASN A 185 17.62 -10.34 -1.19
CA ASN A 185 18.03 -11.28 -0.13
C ASN A 185 18.39 -12.65 -0.67
N TYR A 186 17.79 -13.07 -1.78
CA TYR A 186 18.08 -14.36 -2.42
C TYR A 186 19.38 -14.34 -3.23
N THR A 187 19.61 -13.26 -4.00
CA THR A 187 20.78 -13.16 -4.87
C THR A 187 21.31 -11.73 -4.98
N SER A 188 22.65 -11.61 -5.07
CA SER A 188 23.33 -10.34 -5.38
C SER A 188 22.98 -9.82 -6.77
N ASP A 189 22.52 -10.70 -7.68
CA ASP A 189 22.18 -10.38 -9.06
C ASP A 189 20.72 -9.86 -9.21
N TRP A 190 20.09 -9.43 -8.12
CA TRP A 190 18.69 -9.01 -8.11
C TRP A 190 18.35 -7.91 -9.13
N GLU A 191 19.29 -7.03 -9.45
CA GLU A 191 19.12 -5.98 -10.47
C GLU A 191 18.99 -6.55 -11.88
N LYS A 192 19.60 -7.68 -12.19
CA LYS A 192 19.42 -8.38 -13.47
C LYS A 192 17.95 -8.83 -13.67
N TRP A 193 17.18 -8.93 -12.60
CA TRP A 193 15.76 -9.25 -12.60
C TRP A 193 14.90 -7.98 -12.58
N TRP A 194 15.21 -7.05 -11.70
CA TRP A 194 14.35 -5.89 -11.42
C TRP A 194 14.70 -4.63 -12.20
N LYS A 195 15.89 -4.54 -12.79
CA LYS A 195 16.37 -3.42 -13.64
C LYS A 195 16.54 -3.82 -15.11
N ASN A 196 15.86 -4.87 -15.56
CA ASN A 196 16.05 -5.45 -16.91
C ASN A 196 14.70 -5.72 -17.64
N PRO A 197 13.89 -4.69 -17.93
CA PRO A 197 12.57 -4.84 -18.51
C PRO A 197 12.58 -5.43 -19.94
N GLU A 198 13.70 -5.38 -20.64
CA GLU A 198 13.82 -5.95 -21.99
C GLU A 198 13.85 -7.48 -21.98
N GLN A 199 14.42 -8.10 -20.95
CA GLN A 199 14.63 -9.55 -20.89
C GLN A 199 13.77 -10.25 -19.82
N VAL A 200 13.22 -9.50 -18.87
CA VAL A 200 12.47 -10.05 -17.75
C VAL A 200 11.00 -9.64 -17.81
N ARG A 201 10.12 -10.59 -17.55
CA ARG A 201 8.69 -10.37 -17.44
C ARG A 201 8.22 -10.74 -16.05
N LEU A 202 7.55 -9.79 -15.36
CA LEU A 202 7.00 -9.98 -14.03
C LEU A 202 5.55 -10.46 -14.11
N PHE A 203 5.27 -11.61 -13.52
CA PHE A 203 3.93 -12.18 -13.37
C PHE A 203 3.53 -12.12 -11.90
N GLN A 204 2.34 -11.61 -11.63
CA GLN A 204 1.83 -11.49 -10.26
C GLN A 204 0.42 -12.10 -10.14
N PHE A 205 0.17 -12.76 -9.00
CA PHE A 205 -1.08 -13.43 -8.68
C PHE A 205 -1.55 -12.95 -7.30
N MET A 206 -2.81 -12.46 -7.21
CA MET A 206 -3.29 -11.85 -5.98
C MET A 206 -4.81 -11.82 -5.86
N GLY A 207 -5.31 -11.53 -4.66
CA GLY A 207 -6.71 -11.18 -4.45
C GLY A 207 -7.02 -9.76 -4.95
N LYS A 208 -8.26 -9.52 -5.32
CA LYS A 208 -8.73 -8.26 -5.94
C LYS A 208 -8.46 -6.99 -5.13
N ASP A 209 -8.40 -7.09 -3.83
CA ASP A 209 -8.10 -5.98 -2.91
C ASP A 209 -6.66 -5.45 -3.04
N ASN A 210 -5.76 -6.24 -3.62
CA ASN A 210 -4.37 -5.84 -3.85
C ASN A 210 -4.10 -5.28 -5.25
N VAL A 211 -5.04 -5.34 -6.17
CA VAL A 211 -4.83 -4.91 -7.57
C VAL A 211 -4.29 -3.48 -7.64
N ARG A 212 -4.93 -2.53 -6.98
CA ARG A 212 -4.54 -1.10 -6.99
C ARG A 212 -3.08 -0.86 -6.57
N PHE A 213 -2.58 -1.65 -5.64
CA PHE A 213 -1.20 -1.51 -5.18
C PHE A 213 -0.20 -1.95 -6.24
N HIS A 214 -0.57 -2.93 -7.07
CA HIS A 214 0.31 -3.56 -8.04
C HIS A 214 0.17 -3.00 -9.46
N THR A 215 -0.97 -2.43 -9.78
CA THR A 215 -1.23 -1.87 -11.12
C THR A 215 -1.18 -0.34 -11.15
N VAL A 216 -1.32 0.32 -9.99
CA VAL A 216 -1.34 1.79 -9.90
C VAL A 216 -0.21 2.29 -9.01
N ILE A 217 -0.25 2.02 -7.68
CA ILE A 217 0.65 2.66 -6.71
C ILE A 217 2.11 2.27 -6.94
N PHE A 218 2.42 0.98 -6.94
CA PHE A 218 3.79 0.50 -7.08
C PHE A 218 4.42 0.87 -8.45
N PRO A 219 3.73 0.67 -9.59
CA PRO A 219 4.25 1.14 -10.87
C PRO A 219 4.46 2.65 -10.92
N SER A 220 3.54 3.46 -10.37
CA SER A 220 3.73 4.92 -10.29
C SER A 220 4.99 5.29 -9.50
N CYS A 221 5.24 4.63 -8.37
CA CYS A 221 6.45 4.85 -7.58
C CYS A 221 7.71 4.51 -8.41
N LEU A 222 7.72 3.37 -9.08
CA LEU A 222 8.87 2.93 -9.88
C LEU A 222 9.09 3.84 -11.12
N ILE A 223 8.03 4.24 -11.80
CA ILE A 223 8.09 5.21 -12.92
C ILE A 223 8.63 6.55 -12.42
N GLY A 224 8.15 7.01 -11.25
CA GLY A 224 8.58 8.27 -10.65
C GLY A 224 10.06 8.30 -10.27
N THR A 225 10.72 7.16 -10.06
CA THR A 225 12.18 7.12 -9.85
C THR A 225 12.97 7.48 -11.10
N LYS A 226 12.37 7.39 -12.28
CA LYS A 226 13.01 7.51 -13.61
C LYS A 226 14.09 6.46 -13.89
N ASP A 227 14.20 5.44 -13.05
CA ASP A 227 15.05 4.28 -13.28
C ASP A 227 14.38 3.27 -14.23
N LYS A 228 15.20 2.41 -14.82
CA LYS A 228 14.76 1.30 -15.66
C LYS A 228 14.28 0.12 -14.79
N TRP A 229 13.01 0.13 -14.40
CA TRP A 229 12.45 -0.98 -13.62
C TRP A 229 11.73 -2.01 -14.51
N THR A 230 11.82 -3.29 -14.13
CA THR A 230 10.95 -4.34 -14.63
C THR A 230 9.57 -4.17 -13.98
N LEU A 231 8.63 -3.61 -14.73
CA LEU A 231 7.26 -3.41 -14.28
C LEU A 231 6.42 -4.67 -14.52
N LEU A 232 5.22 -4.68 -13.95
CA LEU A 232 4.25 -5.75 -14.08
C LEU A 232 3.94 -6.06 -15.56
N HIS A 233 4.16 -7.30 -15.99
CA HIS A 233 3.77 -7.79 -17.32
C HIS A 233 2.37 -8.40 -17.28
N HIS A 234 2.09 -9.28 -16.33
CA HIS A 234 0.83 -10.00 -16.21
C HIS A 234 0.31 -10.00 -14.79
N ILE A 235 -0.98 -9.79 -14.61
CA ILE A 235 -1.67 -9.96 -13.33
C ILE A 235 -2.84 -10.93 -13.49
N ASN A 236 -2.90 -11.89 -12.58
CA ASN A 236 -4.09 -12.72 -12.39
C ASN A 236 -4.71 -12.41 -11.04
N THR A 237 -6.00 -12.11 -11.04
CA THR A 237 -6.72 -11.60 -9.87
C THR A 237 -7.83 -12.56 -9.47
N ALA A 238 -7.76 -13.05 -8.23
CA ALA A 238 -8.78 -13.91 -7.63
C ALA A 238 -9.85 -13.07 -6.90
N GLU A 239 -11.10 -13.53 -7.00
CA GLU A 239 -12.22 -13.04 -6.21
C GLU A 239 -12.13 -13.55 -4.76
N TYR A 240 -12.94 -12.97 -3.86
CA TYR A 240 -13.01 -13.45 -2.49
C TYR A 240 -13.64 -14.84 -2.42
N LEU A 241 -13.05 -15.71 -1.61
CA LEU A 241 -13.72 -16.92 -1.19
C LEU A 241 -14.95 -16.54 -0.36
N GLN A 242 -16.09 -17.08 -0.74
CA GLN A 242 -17.35 -16.88 -0.03
C GLN A 242 -17.71 -18.11 0.78
N TYR A 243 -18.35 -17.88 1.93
CA TYR A 243 -18.87 -18.90 2.79
C TYR A 243 -20.29 -18.46 3.24
N GLU A 244 -21.29 -19.31 2.99
CA GLU A 244 -22.70 -19.06 3.34
C GLU A 244 -23.23 -17.68 2.91
N GLY A 245 -22.86 -17.23 1.71
CA GLY A 245 -23.30 -15.94 1.15
C GLY A 245 -22.55 -14.72 1.68
N GLY A 246 -21.53 -14.91 2.54
CA GLY A 246 -20.67 -13.86 3.06
C GLY A 246 -19.19 -14.03 2.70
N LYS A 247 -18.38 -13.01 2.96
CA LYS A 247 -16.93 -13.09 2.80
C LYS A 247 -16.33 -14.01 3.85
N PHE A 248 -15.58 -15.03 3.43
CA PHE A 248 -14.74 -15.81 4.33
C PHE A 248 -13.80 -14.89 5.14
N SER A 249 -13.75 -15.04 6.46
CA SER A 249 -12.97 -14.17 7.33
C SER A 249 -12.30 -14.93 8.47
N LYS A 250 -11.01 -15.19 8.32
CA LYS A 250 -10.19 -15.82 9.35
C LYS A 250 -10.20 -15.04 10.67
N SER A 251 -10.16 -13.72 10.63
CA SER A 251 -10.15 -12.86 11.83
C SER A 251 -11.47 -12.87 12.61
N ARG A 252 -12.57 -13.28 11.97
CA ARG A 252 -13.90 -13.43 12.57
C ARG A 252 -14.30 -14.88 12.81
N ASN A 253 -13.41 -15.81 12.51
CA ASN A 253 -13.68 -17.25 12.63
C ASN A 253 -14.88 -17.71 11.79
N ILE A 254 -15.04 -17.13 10.58
CA ILE A 254 -16.07 -17.48 9.61
C ILE A 254 -15.44 -18.36 8.53
N GLY A 255 -15.88 -19.64 8.46
CA GLY A 255 -15.43 -20.63 7.48
C GLY A 255 -14.55 -21.74 8.03
#